data_81f74f5ef69669be60cb3d79f7055018
#
_entry.id   81f74f5ef69669be60cb3d79f7055018
#
_cell.length_a   1.000
_cell.length_b   1.000
_cell.length_c   1.000
_cell.angle_alpha   90.00
_cell.angle_beta   90.00
_cell.angle_gamma   90.00
#
_symmetry.space_group_name_H-M   'P 1'
#
loop_
_entity.id
_entity.type
_entity.pdbx_description
1 polymer ?
#
loop_
_entity_poly.entity_id
_entity_poly.type
_entity_poly.pdbx_seq_one_letter_code
_entity_poly.pdbx_strand_id
1 'polypeptide(L)'
;TKPFSKTEKIVKKAIGVENEDNYNAHPQQKLPVIKQYVNGKTLEKLEWGLTPSWTKEKNIRSLINGRLETLGEKISFKNLIKSYRCLIVADGYYEWKREKSIKTPYYFERHDNETIFFAGIYKTKQFCIVTREATSNVGDIHDRQPVIINKKDLNDYLNLKNDGVDFLNSYEAPVLKFHPVSKDVNIPTNNNENLILPK
;
A
#
# COMPACT_ATOMS: atom_id res chain seq x y z
N THR A 1 3.86 8.48 -6.75
CA THR A 1 5.02 7.81 -6.12
C THR A 1 6.29 8.33 -6.76
N LYS A 2 7.20 8.95 -5.97
CA LYS A 2 8.54 9.34 -6.45
C LYS A 2 9.22 8.15 -7.12
N PRO A 3 10.09 8.38 -8.12
CA PRO A 3 10.91 7.31 -8.66
C PRO A 3 11.70 6.63 -7.55
N PHE A 4 11.88 5.33 -7.66
CA PHE A 4 12.60 4.46 -6.72
C PHE A 4 14.10 4.81 -6.61
N SER A 5 14.48 6.05 -6.34
CA SER A 5 15.87 6.50 -6.44
C SER A 5 16.86 5.76 -5.52
N LYS A 6 16.41 5.31 -4.33
CA LYS A 6 17.26 4.52 -3.40
C LYS A 6 16.92 3.04 -3.39
N THR A 7 15.65 2.68 -3.47
CA THR A 7 15.21 1.28 -3.52
C THR A 7 15.52 0.65 -4.87
N GLU A 8 15.55 1.44 -5.94
CA GLU A 8 15.91 1.01 -7.29
C GLU A 8 17.26 0.28 -7.34
N LYS A 9 18.28 0.77 -6.63
CA LYS A 9 19.60 0.09 -6.59
C LYS A 9 19.53 -1.28 -5.90
N ILE A 10 18.68 -1.44 -4.89
CA ILE A 10 18.52 -2.72 -4.16
C ILE A 10 17.63 -3.66 -4.96
N VAL A 11 16.59 -3.13 -5.60
CA VAL A 11 15.57 -3.89 -6.32
C VAL A 11 15.99 -4.20 -7.75
N LYS A 12 16.61 -3.26 -8.50
CA LYS A 12 17.18 -3.53 -9.84
C LYS A 12 18.27 -4.58 -9.80
N LYS A 13 19.11 -4.59 -8.76
CA LYS A 13 20.17 -5.58 -8.61
C LYS A 13 19.63 -6.99 -8.33
N ALA A 14 18.40 -7.09 -7.80
CA ALA A 14 17.79 -8.37 -7.43
C ALA A 14 16.91 -8.98 -8.53
N ILE A 15 16.25 -8.21 -9.43
CA ILE A 15 15.08 -8.73 -10.15
C ILE A 15 14.96 -8.26 -11.63
N GLY A 16 15.73 -7.33 -12.13
CA GLY A 16 15.67 -6.93 -13.56
C GLY A 16 14.33 -6.33 -14.04
N VAL A 17 13.50 -5.80 -13.13
CA VAL A 17 12.23 -5.17 -13.48
C VAL A 17 12.45 -3.68 -13.70
N GLU A 18 12.28 -3.21 -14.91
CA GLU A 18 12.17 -1.78 -15.20
C GLU A 18 10.85 -1.26 -14.59
N ASN A 19 10.96 -0.29 -13.69
CA ASN A 19 9.83 0.44 -13.17
C ASN A 19 9.79 1.82 -13.81
N GLU A 20 8.69 2.13 -14.46
CA GLU A 20 8.35 3.48 -14.85
C GLU A 20 7.89 4.26 -13.62
N ASP A 21 8.25 5.54 -13.56
CA ASP A 21 7.81 6.42 -12.49
C ASP A 21 6.27 6.54 -12.52
N ASN A 22 5.65 6.27 -11.39
CA ASN A 22 4.20 6.38 -11.25
C ASN A 22 3.86 7.31 -10.08
N TYR A 23 3.55 8.55 -10.40
CA TYR A 23 3.21 9.60 -9.44
C TYR A 23 1.71 9.63 -9.09
N ASN A 24 0.89 8.83 -9.77
CA ASN A 24 -0.57 8.80 -9.57
C ASN A 24 -1.12 7.37 -9.68
N ALA A 25 -0.57 6.48 -8.87
CA ALA A 25 -1.03 5.10 -8.82
C ALA A 25 -2.47 5.01 -8.31
N HIS A 26 -3.32 4.30 -9.03
CA HIS A 26 -4.73 4.12 -8.70
C HIS A 26 -5.16 2.65 -8.81
N PRO A 27 -6.30 2.26 -8.21
CA PRO A 27 -6.84 0.90 -8.34
C PRO A 27 -6.90 0.41 -9.79
N GLN A 28 -6.75 -0.90 -9.99
CA GLN A 28 -6.66 -1.62 -11.25
C GLN A 28 -5.31 -1.49 -11.99
N GLN A 29 -4.41 -0.64 -11.55
CA GLN A 29 -3.04 -0.64 -12.06
C GLN A 29 -2.21 -1.78 -11.47
N LYS A 30 -1.17 -2.19 -12.21
CA LYS A 30 -0.17 -3.16 -11.74
C LYS A 30 0.95 -2.43 -11.05
N LEU A 31 1.13 -2.68 -9.77
CA LEU A 31 2.14 -2.04 -8.92
C LEU A 31 3.18 -3.05 -8.42
N PRO A 32 4.38 -2.60 -8.04
CA PRO A 32 5.44 -3.46 -7.54
C PRO A 32 5.10 -4.02 -6.16
N VAL A 33 5.18 -5.34 -6.03
CA VAL A 33 4.82 -6.09 -4.83
C VAL A 33 5.91 -7.11 -4.51
N ILE A 34 6.40 -7.09 -3.28
CA ILE A 34 7.36 -8.06 -2.76
C ILE A 34 6.59 -9.22 -2.13
N LYS A 35 6.92 -10.44 -2.55
CA LYS A 35 6.42 -11.70 -1.98
C LYS A 35 7.57 -12.56 -1.47
N GLN A 36 7.29 -13.41 -0.48
CA GLN A 36 8.23 -14.40 0.02
C GLN A 36 7.91 -15.75 -0.60
N TYR A 37 8.93 -16.42 -1.14
CA TYR A 37 8.90 -17.79 -1.60
C TYR A 37 9.97 -18.63 -0.85
N VAL A 38 9.93 -19.95 -1.03
CA VAL A 38 10.92 -20.87 -0.43
C VAL A 38 12.36 -20.46 -0.80
N ASN A 39 12.57 -20.03 -2.05
CA ASN A 39 13.87 -19.66 -2.59
C ASN A 39 14.24 -18.19 -2.39
N GLY A 40 13.49 -17.44 -1.55
CA GLY A 40 13.75 -16.04 -1.28
C GLY A 40 12.59 -15.09 -1.63
N LYS A 41 12.89 -13.81 -1.67
CA LYS A 41 11.91 -12.77 -2.02
C LYS A 41 11.94 -12.47 -3.51
N THR A 42 10.77 -12.22 -4.06
CA THR A 42 10.61 -11.76 -5.45
C THR A 42 9.86 -10.43 -5.49
N LEU A 43 10.18 -9.60 -6.48
CA LEU A 43 9.40 -8.42 -6.83
C LEU A 43 8.58 -8.74 -8.08
N GLU A 44 7.27 -8.56 -7.99
CA GLU A 44 6.35 -8.80 -9.10
C GLU A 44 5.42 -7.61 -9.27
N LYS A 45 4.86 -7.42 -10.46
CA LYS A 45 3.77 -6.46 -10.68
C LYS A 45 2.43 -7.18 -10.50
N LEU A 46 1.65 -6.78 -9.49
CA LEU A 46 0.30 -7.28 -9.22
C LEU A 46 -0.72 -6.15 -9.37
N GLU A 47 -1.94 -6.48 -9.78
CA GLU A 47 -3.05 -5.54 -9.91
C GLU A 47 -3.61 -5.14 -8.55
N TRP A 48 -3.80 -3.85 -8.33
CA TRP A 48 -4.40 -3.33 -7.11
C TRP A 48 -5.92 -3.45 -7.13
N GLY A 49 -6.43 -4.41 -6.40
CA GLY A 49 -7.86 -4.70 -6.27
C GLY A 49 -8.14 -6.20 -6.31
N LEU A 50 -8.49 -6.80 -5.17
CA LEU A 50 -8.84 -8.22 -5.07
C LEU A 50 -10.28 -8.44 -5.54
N THR A 51 -10.48 -9.43 -6.40
CA THR A 51 -11.79 -9.96 -6.73
C THR A 51 -12.15 -11.06 -5.72
N PRO A 52 -13.24 -10.90 -4.94
CA PRO A 52 -13.66 -11.91 -3.98
C PRO A 52 -13.96 -13.26 -4.66
N SER A 53 -13.49 -14.37 -4.06
CA SER A 53 -13.64 -15.72 -4.66
C SER A 53 -15.08 -16.25 -4.69
N TRP A 54 -15.95 -15.67 -3.86
CA TRP A 54 -17.35 -16.07 -3.75
C TRP A 54 -18.26 -15.38 -4.78
N THR A 55 -17.75 -14.39 -5.53
CA THR A 55 -18.52 -13.71 -6.55
C THR A 55 -18.31 -14.34 -7.92
N LYS A 56 -19.39 -14.65 -8.60
CA LYS A 56 -19.44 -15.05 -10.02
C LYS A 56 -19.85 -13.87 -10.91
N GLU A 57 -20.25 -12.76 -10.33
CA GLU A 57 -20.74 -11.58 -11.05
C GLU A 57 -19.58 -10.67 -11.48
N LYS A 58 -19.60 -10.25 -12.73
CA LYS A 58 -18.56 -9.40 -13.35
C LYS A 58 -18.55 -7.95 -12.82
N ASN A 59 -19.58 -7.54 -12.07
CA ASN A 59 -19.79 -6.14 -11.65
C ASN A 59 -19.51 -5.87 -10.16
N ILE A 60 -18.87 -6.76 -9.44
CA ILE A 60 -18.50 -6.50 -8.05
C ILE A 60 -17.26 -5.63 -7.98
N ARG A 61 -17.37 -4.58 -7.17
CA ARG A 61 -16.28 -3.65 -6.92
C ARG A 61 -15.08 -4.38 -6.30
N SER A 62 -13.92 -4.27 -6.91
CA SER A 62 -12.66 -4.83 -6.39
C SER A 62 -12.38 -4.31 -4.99
N LEU A 63 -11.90 -5.20 -4.12
CA LEU A 63 -11.50 -4.86 -2.76
C LEU A 63 -10.07 -4.29 -2.79
N ILE A 64 -9.97 -2.98 -2.75
CA ILE A 64 -8.67 -2.28 -2.80
C ILE A 64 -7.98 -2.24 -1.44
N ASN A 65 -8.76 -2.27 -0.35
CA ASN A 65 -8.28 -2.26 1.02
C ASN A 65 -8.93 -3.35 1.87
N GLY A 66 -8.17 -3.89 2.83
CA GLY A 66 -8.64 -4.79 3.88
C GLY A 66 -8.46 -4.15 5.26
N ARG A 67 -9.53 -3.97 6.03
CA ARG A 67 -9.46 -3.41 7.39
C ARG A 67 -8.84 -4.41 8.34
N LEU A 68 -7.76 -4.03 9.05
CA LEU A 68 -7.06 -4.88 10.01
C LEU A 68 -8.03 -5.43 11.09
N GLU A 69 -8.93 -4.61 11.57
CA GLU A 69 -9.87 -4.92 12.64
C GLU A 69 -10.79 -6.12 12.29
N THR A 70 -10.98 -6.39 11.01
CA THR A 70 -11.84 -7.49 10.53
C THR A 70 -11.11 -8.44 9.57
N LEU A 71 -9.79 -8.28 9.44
CA LEU A 71 -8.99 -9.01 8.44
C LEU A 71 -8.96 -10.52 8.70
N GLY A 72 -8.89 -10.92 9.98
CA GLY A 72 -8.90 -12.32 10.41
C GLY A 72 -10.26 -13.00 10.36
N GLU A 73 -11.34 -12.26 10.22
CA GLU A 73 -12.71 -12.77 10.28
C GLU A 73 -13.38 -12.90 8.91
N LYS A 74 -13.21 -11.87 8.07
CA LYS A 74 -13.88 -11.81 6.76
C LYS A 74 -13.41 -12.92 5.83
N ILE A 75 -14.38 -13.62 5.24
CA ILE A 75 -14.16 -14.74 4.30
C ILE A 75 -13.22 -14.34 3.15
N SER A 76 -13.28 -13.10 2.68
CA SER A 76 -12.42 -12.60 1.61
C SER A 76 -10.95 -12.50 2.00
N PHE A 77 -10.61 -12.41 3.30
CA PHE A 77 -9.28 -12.03 3.76
C PHE A 77 -8.63 -13.03 4.74
N LYS A 78 -9.42 -13.73 5.57
CA LYS A 78 -8.92 -14.58 6.67
C LYS A 78 -7.89 -15.64 6.24
N ASN A 79 -8.05 -16.21 5.07
CA ASN A 79 -7.10 -17.18 4.54
C ASN A 79 -5.91 -16.51 3.86
N LEU A 80 -6.11 -15.29 3.31
CA LEU A 80 -5.04 -14.54 2.65
C LEU A 80 -4.04 -13.98 3.64
N ILE A 81 -4.48 -13.45 4.78
CA ILE A 81 -3.55 -12.95 5.81
C ILE A 81 -2.71 -14.08 6.44
N LYS A 82 -3.21 -15.30 6.46
CA LYS A 82 -2.47 -16.46 6.96
C LYS A 82 -1.39 -16.95 5.98
N SER A 83 -1.69 -16.95 4.66
CA SER A 83 -0.89 -17.69 3.68
C SER A 83 -0.35 -16.84 2.50
N TYR A 84 -0.85 -15.63 2.31
CA TYR A 84 -0.58 -14.83 1.10
C TYR A 84 -0.32 -13.36 1.45
N ARG A 85 0.69 -13.12 2.30
CA ARG A 85 1.15 -11.78 2.67
C ARG A 85 2.15 -11.24 1.65
N CYS A 86 2.08 -9.95 1.41
CA CYS A 86 2.98 -9.24 0.52
C CYS A 86 3.23 -7.81 1.01
N LEU A 87 4.21 -7.16 0.42
CA LEU A 87 4.54 -5.76 0.69
C LEU A 87 4.42 -4.97 -0.60
N ILE A 88 3.65 -3.89 -0.59
CA ILE A 88 3.54 -2.97 -1.71
C ILE A 88 4.56 -1.86 -1.50
N VAL A 89 5.37 -1.60 -2.52
CA VAL A 89 6.48 -0.65 -2.45
C VAL A 89 6.06 0.70 -3.02
N ALA A 90 6.27 1.77 -2.25
CA ALA A 90 5.98 3.14 -2.66
C ALA A 90 6.90 4.14 -1.93
N ASP A 91 6.96 5.38 -2.43
CA ASP A 91 7.64 6.48 -1.75
C ASP A 91 6.66 7.35 -0.96
N GLY A 92 5.36 7.27 -1.28
CA GLY A 92 4.30 7.99 -0.59
C GLY A 92 2.92 7.57 -1.06
N TYR A 93 1.90 8.22 -0.52
CA TYR A 93 0.52 7.99 -0.91
C TYR A 93 -0.31 9.27 -0.76
N TYR A 94 -1.49 9.29 -1.35
CA TYR A 94 -2.43 10.38 -1.24
C TYR A 94 -3.60 10.00 -0.36
N GLU A 95 -4.06 10.99 0.44
CA GLU A 95 -5.34 10.98 1.14
C GLU A 95 -6.02 12.34 1.01
N TRP A 96 -7.33 12.37 1.20
CA TRP A 96 -8.13 13.57 1.00
C TRP A 96 -8.78 14.01 2.30
N LYS A 97 -8.37 15.18 2.78
CA LYS A 97 -9.10 15.86 3.85
C LYS A 97 -10.44 16.35 3.35
N ARG A 98 -11.49 16.00 4.08
CA ARG A 98 -12.85 16.43 3.79
C ARG A 98 -13.29 17.46 4.80
N GLU A 99 -13.54 18.69 4.35
CA GLU A 99 -14.09 19.78 5.16
C GLU A 99 -15.35 20.28 4.46
N LYS A 100 -16.51 19.95 5.02
CA LYS A 100 -17.84 20.23 4.40
C LYS A 100 -17.90 19.67 2.97
N SER A 101 -18.02 20.53 1.96
CA SER A 101 -18.05 20.17 0.53
C SER A 101 -16.68 20.16 -0.14
N ILE A 102 -15.63 20.58 0.56
CA ILE A 102 -14.28 20.70 -0.01
C ILE A 102 -13.52 19.40 0.25
N LYS A 103 -12.85 18.91 -0.80
CA LYS A 103 -11.89 17.80 -0.75
C LYS A 103 -10.51 18.35 -1.12
N THR A 104 -9.59 18.30 -0.17
CA THR A 104 -8.21 18.76 -0.36
C THR A 104 -7.28 17.53 -0.35
N PRO A 105 -6.54 17.25 -1.44
CA PRO A 105 -5.59 16.16 -1.46
C PRO A 105 -4.33 16.50 -0.68
N TYR A 106 -3.81 15.52 0.05
CA TYR A 106 -2.55 15.55 0.77
C TYR A 106 -1.66 14.43 0.29
N TYR A 107 -0.37 14.70 0.15
CA TYR A 107 0.65 13.69 -0.08
C TYR A 107 1.33 13.34 1.24
N PHE A 108 1.43 12.06 1.51
CA PHE A 108 2.05 11.50 2.70
C PHE A 108 3.33 10.78 2.33
N GLU A 109 4.38 11.00 3.08
CA GLU A 109 5.64 10.27 2.99
C GLU A 109 6.21 10.03 4.40
N ARG A 110 7.19 9.13 4.51
CA ARG A 110 7.85 8.90 5.80
C ARG A 110 8.69 10.11 6.18
N HIS A 111 8.68 10.45 7.48
CA HIS A 111 9.47 11.58 8.00
C HIS A 111 10.99 11.38 7.77
N ASP A 112 11.47 10.12 7.83
CA ASP A 112 12.87 9.74 7.59
C ASP A 112 13.23 9.61 6.11
N ASN A 113 12.32 9.92 5.17
CA ASN A 113 12.46 9.78 3.72
C ASN A 113 12.80 8.36 3.23
N GLU A 114 12.59 7.33 4.06
CA GLU A 114 12.75 5.95 3.66
C GLU A 114 11.53 5.47 2.82
N THR A 115 11.75 4.43 2.04
CA THR A 115 10.71 3.79 1.24
C THR A 115 9.57 3.28 2.13
N ILE A 116 8.35 3.45 1.68
CA ILE A 116 7.15 2.88 2.28
C ILE A 116 6.97 1.43 1.81
N PHE A 117 6.71 0.54 2.76
CA PHE A 117 6.30 -0.83 2.51
C PHE A 117 4.92 -1.03 3.13
N PHE A 118 3.87 -0.93 2.32
CA PHE A 118 2.52 -1.20 2.83
C PHE A 118 2.34 -2.69 3.08
N ALA A 119 1.78 -3.03 4.23
CA ALA A 119 1.29 -4.39 4.46
C ALA A 119 0.16 -4.69 3.48
N GLY A 120 0.26 -5.82 2.81
CA GLY A 120 -0.74 -6.27 1.87
C GLY A 120 -0.97 -7.76 1.92
N ILE A 121 -2.09 -8.16 1.36
CA ILE A 121 -2.43 -9.55 1.09
C ILE A 121 -2.73 -9.71 -0.40
N TYR A 122 -2.43 -10.88 -0.96
CA TYR A 122 -2.59 -11.11 -2.38
C TYR A 122 -3.32 -12.44 -2.68
N LYS A 123 -3.86 -12.51 -3.87
CA LYS A 123 -4.40 -13.74 -4.46
C LYS A 123 -4.10 -13.74 -5.95
N THR A 124 -3.44 -14.78 -6.43
CA THR A 124 -3.05 -14.91 -7.84
C THR A 124 -2.21 -13.70 -8.30
N LYS A 125 -2.76 -12.83 -9.12
CA LYS A 125 -2.12 -11.63 -9.70
C LYS A 125 -2.72 -10.33 -9.17
N GLN A 126 -3.48 -10.39 -8.08
CA GLN A 126 -4.17 -9.25 -7.46
C GLN A 126 -3.76 -9.09 -6.00
N PHE A 127 -3.79 -7.85 -5.49
CA PHE A 127 -3.53 -7.55 -4.09
C PHE A 127 -4.49 -6.50 -3.55
N CYS A 128 -4.60 -6.41 -2.22
CA CYS A 128 -5.14 -5.26 -1.52
C CYS A 128 -4.21 -4.80 -0.39
N ILE A 129 -4.34 -3.53 -0.03
CA ILE A 129 -3.56 -2.91 1.05
C ILE A 129 -4.30 -3.13 2.38
N VAL A 130 -3.57 -3.48 3.45
CA VAL A 130 -4.13 -3.53 4.79
C VAL A 130 -4.17 -2.12 5.35
N THR A 131 -5.34 -1.74 5.88
CA THR A 131 -5.56 -0.44 6.52
C THR A 131 -6.00 -0.61 7.97
N ARG A 132 -5.73 0.39 8.80
CA ARG A 132 -6.14 0.47 10.22
C ARG A 132 -6.70 1.85 10.53
N GLU A 133 -7.26 2.03 11.72
CA GLU A 133 -7.60 3.37 12.21
C GLU A 133 -6.36 4.27 12.19
N ALA A 134 -6.57 5.52 11.81
CA ALA A 134 -5.49 6.48 11.72
C ALA A 134 -4.96 6.84 13.11
N THR A 135 -3.64 6.97 13.23
CA THR A 135 -2.97 7.40 14.46
C THR A 135 -2.67 8.89 14.41
N SER A 136 -2.76 9.56 15.56
CA SER A 136 -2.35 10.96 15.80
C SER A 136 -2.60 11.91 14.61
N ASN A 137 -1.53 12.48 14.05
CA ASN A 137 -1.57 13.52 13.00
C ASN A 137 -2.24 13.08 11.69
N VAL A 138 -2.18 11.79 11.32
CA VAL A 138 -2.87 11.28 10.11
C VAL A 138 -4.38 11.39 10.27
N GLY A 139 -4.90 11.20 11.49
CA GLY A 139 -6.32 11.32 11.84
C GLY A 139 -6.92 12.70 11.53
N ASP A 140 -6.10 13.75 11.52
CA ASP A 140 -6.55 15.10 11.16
C ASP A 140 -6.94 15.24 9.68
N ILE A 141 -6.49 14.31 8.85
CA ILE A 141 -6.74 14.30 7.40
C ILE A 141 -7.75 13.23 7.02
N HIS A 142 -7.58 12.00 7.54
CA HIS A 142 -8.44 10.86 7.22
C HIS A 142 -8.50 9.89 8.40
N ASP A 143 -9.66 9.28 8.66
CA ASP A 143 -9.90 8.34 9.76
C ASP A 143 -9.19 6.98 9.60
N ARG A 144 -8.69 6.69 8.41
CA ARG A 144 -7.97 5.46 8.08
C ARG A 144 -6.57 5.76 7.56
N GLN A 145 -5.64 4.84 7.83
CA GLN A 145 -4.31 4.86 7.23
C GLN A 145 -3.87 3.46 6.79
N PRO A 146 -3.02 3.32 5.77
CA PRO A 146 -2.39 2.05 5.44
C PRO A 146 -1.45 1.61 6.58
N VAL A 147 -1.33 0.29 6.78
CA VAL A 147 -0.30 -0.26 7.69
C VAL A 147 1.03 -0.27 6.95
N ILE A 148 2.02 0.44 7.49
CA ILE A 148 3.36 0.59 6.91
C ILE A 148 4.35 -0.20 7.76
N ILE A 149 5.08 -1.13 7.14
CA ILE A 149 6.08 -1.96 7.79
C ILE A 149 7.47 -1.33 7.64
N ASN A 150 8.21 -1.22 8.74
CA ASN A 150 9.59 -0.74 8.71
C ASN A 150 10.51 -1.75 8.03
N LYS A 151 11.54 -1.26 7.36
CA LYS A 151 12.49 -2.08 6.59
C LYS A 151 13.11 -3.24 7.38
N LYS A 152 13.37 -3.04 8.67
CA LYS A 152 13.92 -4.08 9.57
C LYS A 152 12.96 -5.25 9.81
N ASP A 153 11.65 -5.02 9.73
CA ASP A 153 10.60 -5.96 10.13
C ASP A 153 9.91 -6.64 8.93
N LEU A 154 10.38 -6.40 7.70
CA LEU A 154 9.79 -6.96 6.47
C LEU A 154 9.79 -8.50 6.48
N ASN A 155 10.86 -9.11 7.02
CA ASN A 155 10.98 -10.56 7.13
C ASN A 155 9.94 -11.13 8.09
N ASP A 156 9.72 -10.47 9.21
CA ASP A 156 8.78 -10.93 10.25
C ASP A 156 7.34 -10.87 9.75
N TYR A 157 6.97 -9.81 9.04
CA TYR A 157 5.65 -9.73 8.40
C TYR A 157 5.46 -10.81 7.32
N LEU A 158 6.46 -11.07 6.49
CA LEU A 158 6.39 -12.06 5.42
C LEU A 158 6.55 -13.50 5.90
N ASN A 159 7.00 -13.72 7.15
CA ASN A 159 7.15 -15.06 7.73
C ASN A 159 5.78 -15.63 8.10
N LEU A 160 5.30 -16.60 7.31
CA LEU A 160 3.99 -17.20 7.48
C LEU A 160 3.86 -18.08 8.75
N LYS A 161 4.94 -18.29 9.52
CA LYS A 161 4.88 -18.93 10.85
C LYS A 161 4.32 -18.00 11.91
N ASN A 162 4.45 -16.68 11.72
CA ASN A 162 3.88 -15.67 12.61
C ASN A 162 2.40 -15.48 12.29
N ASP A 163 1.54 -15.23 13.29
CA ASP A 163 0.18 -14.76 13.00
C ASP A 163 0.25 -13.34 12.42
N GLY A 164 -0.34 -13.16 11.24
CA GLY A 164 -0.26 -11.89 10.54
C GLY A 164 -1.14 -10.81 11.16
N VAL A 165 -2.26 -11.19 11.78
CA VAL A 165 -3.18 -10.25 12.43
C VAL A 165 -2.57 -9.76 13.74
N ASP A 166 -2.06 -10.67 14.57
CA ASP A 166 -1.41 -10.34 15.84
C ASP A 166 -0.18 -9.47 15.63
N PHE A 167 0.64 -9.80 14.61
CA PHE A 167 1.79 -8.99 14.23
C PHE A 167 1.37 -7.55 13.89
N LEU A 168 0.35 -7.37 13.05
CA LEU A 168 -0.09 -6.04 12.61
C LEU A 168 -0.80 -5.25 13.74
N ASN A 169 -1.51 -5.93 14.65
CA ASN A 169 -2.17 -5.28 15.80
C ASN A 169 -1.15 -4.68 16.78
N SER A 170 -0.04 -5.37 17.01
CA SER A 170 1.04 -4.91 17.89
C SER A 170 2.03 -3.95 17.21
N TYR A 171 1.85 -3.68 15.90
CA TYR A 171 2.84 -2.95 15.11
C TYR A 171 2.68 -1.43 15.22
N GLU A 172 3.74 -0.74 15.59
CA GLU A 172 3.78 0.72 15.64
C GLU A 172 4.01 1.30 14.24
N ALA A 173 3.16 2.25 13.86
CA ALA A 173 3.29 2.94 12.58
C ALA A 173 4.53 3.87 12.59
N PRO A 174 5.29 3.96 11.50
CA PRO A 174 6.34 4.96 11.37
C PRO A 174 5.74 6.37 11.34
N VAL A 175 6.53 7.34 11.78
CA VAL A 175 6.14 8.75 11.73
C VAL A 175 6.05 9.21 10.28
N LEU A 176 4.93 9.84 9.93
CA LEU A 176 4.67 10.38 8.60
C LEU A 176 4.71 11.91 8.63
N LYS A 177 5.13 12.50 7.55
CA LYS A 177 4.94 13.91 7.22
C LYS A 177 4.03 14.01 6.01
N PHE A 178 3.31 15.11 5.90
CA PHE A 178 2.38 15.33 4.81
C PHE A 178 2.21 16.81 4.53
N HIS A 179 1.76 17.13 3.33
CA HIS A 179 1.44 18.48 2.89
C HIS A 179 0.32 18.46 1.85
N PRO A 180 -0.44 19.55 1.69
CA PRO A 180 -1.44 19.67 0.64
C PRO A 180 -0.77 19.72 -0.74
N VAL A 181 -1.43 19.11 -1.73
CA VAL A 181 -0.96 19.07 -3.12
C VAL A 181 -2.02 19.59 -4.10
N SER A 182 -1.64 19.72 -5.38
CA SER A 182 -2.57 20.14 -6.43
C SER A 182 -3.74 19.16 -6.57
N LYS A 183 -4.92 19.71 -6.91
CA LYS A 183 -6.09 18.90 -7.29
C LYS A 183 -5.90 18.14 -8.61
N ASP A 184 -4.83 18.39 -9.34
CA ASP A 184 -4.47 17.69 -10.57
C ASP A 184 -4.28 16.17 -10.34
N VAL A 185 -3.96 15.76 -9.10
CA VAL A 185 -3.93 14.35 -8.67
C VAL A 185 -5.29 13.65 -8.82
N ASN A 186 -6.40 14.38 -8.83
CA ASN A 186 -7.74 13.81 -9.05
C ASN A 186 -7.98 13.34 -10.50
N ILE A 187 -7.11 13.71 -11.42
CA ILE A 187 -7.18 13.30 -12.83
C ILE A 187 -6.26 12.10 -13.03
N PRO A 188 -6.80 10.87 -13.21
CA PRO A 188 -5.99 9.65 -13.25
C PRO A 188 -4.94 9.60 -14.37
N THR A 189 -5.14 10.37 -15.45
CA THR A 189 -4.20 10.44 -16.57
C THR A 189 -2.99 11.35 -16.29
N ASN A 190 -3.05 12.19 -15.28
CA ASN A 190 -1.90 12.99 -14.86
C ASN A 190 -0.88 12.10 -14.16
N ASN A 191 0.35 12.09 -14.65
CA ASN A 191 1.44 11.29 -14.09
C ASN A 191 2.78 12.04 -14.24
N ASN A 192 3.06 12.97 -13.32
CA ASN A 192 4.29 13.74 -13.30
C ASN A 192 4.68 14.12 -11.86
N GLU A 193 5.93 14.50 -11.67
CA GLU A 193 6.49 14.83 -10.35
C GLU A 193 5.85 16.04 -9.66
N ASN A 194 5.21 16.96 -10.40
CA ASN A 194 4.56 18.13 -9.80
C ASN A 194 3.36 17.74 -8.92
N LEU A 195 2.81 16.54 -9.08
CA LEU A 195 1.68 16.05 -8.29
C LEU A 195 2.02 15.84 -6.81
N ILE A 196 3.31 15.65 -6.49
CA ILE A 196 3.78 15.44 -5.11
C ILE A 196 4.36 16.70 -4.47
N LEU A 197 4.42 17.82 -5.19
CA LEU A 197 4.96 19.07 -4.66
C LEU A 197 3.94 19.79 -3.76
N PRO A 198 4.40 20.46 -2.69
CA PRO A 198 3.54 21.29 -1.86
C PRO A 198 2.84 22.39 -2.69
N LYS A 199 1.56 22.63 -2.34
CA LYS A 199 0.75 23.68 -2.95
C LYS A 199 0.82 24.96 -2.14
#